data_16dfc38ce1cf3cf5aa7e5eeb63beedbf
#
_entry.id   16dfc38ce1cf3cf5aa7e5eeb63beedbf
#
_cell.length_a   1.000
_cell.length_b   1.000
_cell.length_c   1.000
_cell.angle_alpha   90.00
_cell.angle_beta   90.00
_cell.angle_gamma   90.00
#
_symmetry.space_group_name_H-M   'P 1'
#
loop_
_entity.id
_entity.type
_entity.pdbx_description
1 polymer ?
#
loop_
_entity_poly.entity_id
_entity_poly.type
_entity_poly.pdbx_seq_one_letter_code
_entity_poly.pdbx_strand_id
1 'polypeptide(L)'
;KWSKTTAVFRDIDNLQYFNSYRPGPLTPREVKTQGDLEKFFKLVKYMVPNDKYREWVLDWMAGIIQNKGHKWRWVIFFYSFGKQVGKGSIFRVMELILGEDNTMETQVALMLDKGSMYTDRQLVLIDECKSKGDWAEKNHLANDLKMIITGKKVSARRMRVDYKQVQNNANFMIFSNDKKAISLDDEDKRYLVIHHDSPRLTQKFYDSFHDWLEGPDKTKKDGTDGGAELIYDYLLRRSIELPLHGTAPETEFQKEMEQSSTNPVVEQLKEWMGEENGPFSLELGDIRGTTELSQYIQKNCSGKVVKLGSDPKFLKESLLKIGAKFIGQVRHKIRKEKPTLCIVRNHKEYEAIKDIDLCNTHWTPLMIEKQTDTVARILDEHNVEVITKANNSPENHEAMLEKMKS
;
A
#
# COMPACT_ATOMS: atom_id res chain seq x y z
N LYS A 1 -8.04 27.92 -12.27
CA LYS A 1 -6.80 27.14 -12.38
C LYS A 1 -5.77 27.65 -11.37
N TRP A 2 -5.05 26.76 -10.70
CA TRP A 2 -3.96 27.10 -9.81
C TRP A 2 -2.74 27.62 -10.61
N SER A 3 -2.12 28.67 -10.16
CA SER A 3 -0.91 29.24 -10.74
C SER A 3 -0.11 29.96 -9.67
N LYS A 4 1.21 29.83 -9.74
CA LYS A 4 2.16 30.51 -8.81
C LYS A 4 2.19 32.05 -8.89
N THR A 5 1.44 32.64 -9.80
CA THR A 5 1.32 34.10 -9.90
C THR A 5 0.26 34.62 -8.92
N THR A 6 0.39 35.85 -8.48
CA THR A 6 -0.56 36.54 -7.59
C THR A 6 -1.80 37.08 -8.33
N ALA A 7 -1.79 37.05 -9.67
CA ALA A 7 -2.93 37.50 -10.44
C ALA A 7 -4.18 36.64 -10.16
N VAL A 8 -5.31 37.29 -9.85
CA VAL A 8 -6.58 36.64 -9.54
C VAL A 8 -7.17 35.99 -10.78
N PHE A 9 -7.05 36.63 -11.93
CA PHE A 9 -7.46 36.08 -13.22
C PHE A 9 -6.26 35.92 -14.14
N ARG A 10 -6.33 34.94 -15.02
CA ARG A 10 -5.32 34.66 -16.03
C ARG A 10 -5.97 34.37 -17.36
N ASP A 11 -5.43 34.96 -18.41
CA ASP A 11 -5.81 34.65 -19.77
C ASP A 11 -4.92 33.52 -20.28
N ILE A 12 -5.55 32.45 -20.72
CA ILE A 12 -4.91 31.28 -21.32
C ILE A 12 -5.79 30.89 -22.52
N ASP A 13 -5.22 30.85 -23.71
CA ASP A 13 -5.93 30.50 -24.93
C ASP A 13 -7.20 31.34 -25.14
N ASN A 14 -7.12 32.65 -24.89
CA ASN A 14 -8.21 33.62 -24.94
C ASN A 14 -9.38 33.34 -23.98
N LEU A 15 -9.15 32.52 -22.95
CA LEU A 15 -10.11 32.25 -21.89
C LEU A 15 -9.60 32.78 -20.55
N GLN A 16 -10.48 33.45 -19.82
CA GLN A 16 -10.17 33.96 -18.50
C GLN A 16 -10.37 32.86 -17.43
N TYR A 17 -9.33 32.59 -16.66
CA TYR A 17 -9.37 31.60 -15.59
C TYR A 17 -9.18 32.25 -14.24
N PHE A 18 -10.01 31.84 -13.28
CA PHE A 18 -9.79 32.19 -11.87
C PHE A 18 -8.56 31.42 -11.33
N ASN A 19 -7.64 32.14 -10.69
CA ASN A 19 -6.48 31.57 -10.02
C ASN A 19 -6.83 31.26 -8.56
N SER A 20 -6.84 29.99 -8.19
CA SER A 20 -7.12 29.54 -6.82
C SER A 20 -5.94 29.67 -5.86
N TYR A 21 -4.72 29.84 -6.37
CA TYR A 21 -3.55 30.11 -5.51
C TYR A 21 -3.68 31.46 -4.83
N ARG A 22 -3.37 31.48 -3.54
CA ARG A 22 -3.19 32.68 -2.74
C ARG A 22 -1.78 32.68 -2.17
N PRO A 23 -1.05 33.80 -2.15
CA PRO A 23 0.20 33.91 -1.39
C PRO A 23 -0.04 33.53 0.06
N GLY A 24 0.92 32.81 0.66
CA GLY A 24 0.92 32.58 2.11
C GLY A 24 0.94 33.92 2.88
N PRO A 25 0.38 33.93 4.08
CA PRO A 25 0.23 35.19 4.85
C PRO A 25 1.56 35.73 5.41
N LEU A 26 2.55 34.87 5.57
CA LEU A 26 3.78 35.21 6.28
C LEU A 26 4.85 35.84 5.37
N THR A 27 5.61 36.74 5.96
CA THR A 27 6.86 37.28 5.40
C THR A 27 8.04 36.57 6.07
N PRO A 28 9.03 36.05 5.31
CA PRO A 28 10.17 35.36 5.92
C PRO A 28 10.98 36.36 6.75
N ARG A 29 11.31 35.96 7.96
CA ARG A 29 12.14 36.75 8.89
C ARG A 29 13.50 36.10 9.03
N GLU A 30 14.56 36.91 8.81
CA GLU A 30 15.93 36.43 8.78
C GLU A 30 16.33 35.68 10.06
N VAL A 31 16.87 34.47 9.88
CA VAL A 31 17.48 33.67 10.93
C VAL A 31 18.88 34.23 11.22
N LYS A 32 19.10 34.77 12.42
CA LYS A 32 20.36 35.36 12.82
C LYS A 32 21.30 34.36 13.50
N THR A 33 20.75 33.45 14.26
CA THR A 33 21.50 32.44 15.00
C THR A 33 20.83 31.05 14.89
N GLN A 34 21.60 30.00 15.09
CA GLN A 34 21.01 28.65 15.18
C GLN A 34 20.02 28.49 16.33
N GLY A 35 20.18 29.24 17.41
CA GLY A 35 19.28 29.26 18.56
C GLY A 35 17.87 29.73 18.20
N ASP A 36 17.71 30.55 17.17
CA ASP A 36 16.40 31.02 16.70
C ASP A 36 15.49 29.89 16.25
N LEU A 37 16.05 28.76 15.81
CA LEU A 37 15.34 27.58 15.32
C LEU A 37 15.44 26.37 16.26
N GLU A 38 15.99 26.53 17.46
CA GLU A 38 16.22 25.39 18.39
C GLU A 38 14.98 24.56 18.63
N LYS A 39 13.83 25.19 18.86
CA LYS A 39 12.55 24.49 19.12
C LYS A 39 12.09 23.69 17.89
N PHE A 40 12.26 24.24 16.69
CA PHE A 40 11.93 23.56 15.44
C PHE A 40 12.83 22.35 15.23
N PHE A 41 14.14 22.50 15.32
CA PHE A 41 15.06 21.39 15.15
C PHE A 41 14.89 20.31 16.22
N LYS A 42 14.54 20.70 17.46
CA LYS A 42 14.22 19.74 18.51
C LYS A 42 12.98 18.92 18.16
N LEU A 43 11.93 19.52 17.64
CA LEU A 43 10.73 18.81 17.18
C LEU A 43 11.06 17.90 16.00
N VAL A 44 11.76 18.40 14.97
CA VAL A 44 12.10 17.63 13.77
C VAL A 44 13.03 16.46 14.11
N LYS A 45 14.04 16.68 14.96
CA LYS A 45 14.95 15.61 15.44
C LYS A 45 14.21 14.56 16.25
N TYR A 46 13.25 14.96 17.07
CA TYR A 46 12.40 14.05 17.82
C TYR A 46 11.52 13.21 16.89
N MET A 47 10.87 13.86 15.90
CA MET A 47 9.99 13.16 14.95
C MET A 47 10.75 12.31 13.94
N VAL A 48 11.97 12.69 13.57
CA VAL A 48 12.82 12.03 12.59
C VAL A 48 14.23 11.87 13.17
N PRO A 49 14.45 10.86 14.04
CA PRO A 49 15.72 10.69 14.75
C PRO A 49 16.92 10.43 13.82
N ASN A 50 16.71 9.72 12.73
CA ASN A 50 17.75 9.45 11.74
C ASN A 50 18.15 10.72 11.00
N ASP A 51 19.42 11.10 11.06
CA ASP A 51 19.94 12.35 10.51
C ASP A 51 19.70 12.45 9.00
N LYS A 52 19.95 11.36 8.27
CA LYS A 52 19.77 11.32 6.81
C LYS A 52 18.30 11.49 6.41
N TYR A 53 17.39 10.80 7.11
CA TYR A 53 15.96 10.89 6.84
C TYR A 53 15.42 12.28 7.18
N ARG A 54 15.98 12.90 8.22
CA ARG A 54 15.63 14.27 8.62
C ARG A 54 15.98 15.28 7.54
N GLU A 55 17.16 15.18 6.93
CA GLU A 55 17.55 16.01 5.80
C GLU A 55 16.57 15.85 4.62
N TRP A 56 16.17 14.64 4.30
CA TRP A 56 15.18 14.40 3.24
C TRP A 56 13.81 15.02 3.51
N VAL A 57 13.34 14.97 4.77
CA VAL A 57 12.08 15.61 5.17
C VAL A 57 12.20 17.14 5.03
N LEU A 58 13.31 17.72 5.47
CA LEU A 58 13.56 19.16 5.37
C LEU A 58 13.69 19.60 3.90
N ASP A 59 14.35 18.83 3.05
CA ASP A 59 14.45 19.06 1.61
C ASP A 59 13.08 19.04 0.93
N TRP A 60 12.24 18.05 1.31
CA TRP A 60 10.89 17.96 0.78
C TRP A 60 10.04 19.18 1.16
N MET A 61 10.10 19.62 2.41
CA MET A 61 9.42 20.83 2.89
C MET A 61 9.93 22.07 2.15
N ALA A 62 11.25 22.23 2.04
CA ALA A 62 11.87 23.34 1.32
C ALA A 62 11.48 23.33 -0.17
N GLY A 63 11.43 22.15 -0.79
CA GLY A 63 11.05 22.00 -2.19
C GLY A 63 9.65 22.52 -2.50
N ILE A 64 8.68 22.31 -1.60
CA ILE A 64 7.32 22.85 -1.74
C ILE A 64 7.32 24.37 -1.65
N ILE A 65 8.10 24.94 -0.74
CA ILE A 65 8.14 26.37 -0.46
C ILE A 65 8.89 27.12 -1.57
N GLN A 66 10.07 26.64 -1.96
CA GLN A 66 10.93 27.29 -2.96
C GLN A 66 10.37 27.17 -4.36
N ASN A 67 9.74 26.03 -4.67
CA ASN A 67 9.26 25.71 -6.01
C ASN A 67 7.72 25.69 -6.05
N LYS A 68 7.11 26.86 -5.93
CA LYS A 68 5.64 27.00 -5.96
C LYS A 68 5.02 26.30 -7.16
N GLY A 69 4.08 25.39 -6.91
CA GLY A 69 3.45 24.56 -7.93
C GLY A 69 4.25 23.34 -8.35
N HIS A 70 5.41 23.10 -7.75
CA HIS A 70 6.11 21.83 -7.87
C HIS A 70 5.32 20.73 -7.17
N LYS A 71 5.19 19.60 -7.85
CA LYS A 71 4.57 18.41 -7.30
C LYS A 71 5.64 17.34 -7.13
N TRP A 72 5.93 16.99 -5.89
CA TRP A 72 6.62 15.76 -5.60
C TRP A 72 5.76 14.58 -6.05
N ARG A 73 6.36 13.63 -6.75
CA ARG A 73 5.64 12.42 -7.19
C ARG A 73 5.66 11.31 -6.15
N TRP A 74 5.95 11.69 -4.93
CA TRP A 74 6.00 10.85 -3.76
C TRP A 74 5.59 11.66 -2.52
N VAL A 75 5.31 10.97 -1.43
CA VAL A 75 4.74 11.52 -0.20
C VAL A 75 5.60 11.18 0.99
N ILE A 76 5.49 11.97 2.05
CA ILE A 76 6.00 11.58 3.37
C ILE A 76 4.89 10.85 4.11
N PHE A 77 5.18 9.62 4.55
CA PHE A 77 4.30 8.81 5.37
C PHE A 77 4.87 8.72 6.78
N PHE A 78 4.25 9.40 7.73
CA PHE A 78 4.61 9.32 9.14
C PHE A 78 3.80 8.23 9.84
N TYR A 79 4.49 7.21 10.27
CA TYR A 79 3.94 6.17 11.13
C TYR A 79 4.41 6.35 12.57
N SER A 80 3.49 6.28 13.52
CA SER A 80 3.82 6.20 14.95
C SER A 80 2.80 5.35 15.69
N PHE A 81 3.26 4.47 16.55
CA PHE A 81 2.36 3.72 17.42
C PHE A 81 1.66 4.64 18.44
N GLY A 82 2.40 5.63 18.98
CA GLY A 82 1.88 6.62 19.92
C GLY A 82 0.95 7.65 19.26
N LYS A 83 -0.05 8.08 20.02
CA LYS A 83 -0.90 9.21 19.65
C LYS A 83 -0.31 10.52 20.18
N GLN A 84 -0.63 11.64 19.52
CA GLN A 84 -0.24 13.00 19.94
C GLN A 84 1.27 13.18 20.09
N VAL A 85 2.07 12.51 19.28
CA VAL A 85 3.54 12.59 19.30
C VAL A 85 4.10 13.79 18.52
N GLY A 86 3.28 14.67 17.97
CA GLY A 86 3.73 15.91 17.29
C GLY A 86 3.66 15.86 15.76
N LYS A 87 3.08 14.82 15.15
CA LYS A 87 2.87 14.78 13.68
C LYS A 87 2.12 16.02 13.18
N GLY A 88 1.01 16.38 13.84
CA GLY A 88 0.25 17.59 13.53
C GLY A 88 1.04 18.88 13.63
N SER A 89 2.03 18.96 14.52
CA SER A 89 2.87 20.14 14.66
C SER A 89 3.77 20.37 13.43
N ILE A 90 4.24 19.30 12.77
CA ILE A 90 4.99 19.41 11.51
C ILE A 90 4.08 19.94 10.39
N PHE A 91 2.85 19.44 10.30
CA PHE A 91 1.89 19.96 9.30
C PHE A 91 1.53 21.42 9.59
N ARG A 92 1.31 21.79 10.87
CA ARG A 92 0.98 23.16 11.29
C ARG A 92 2.06 24.18 10.87
N VAL A 93 3.33 23.82 10.93
CA VAL A 93 4.43 24.65 10.41
C VAL A 93 4.20 24.98 8.93
N MET A 94 3.93 23.98 8.13
CA MET A 94 3.71 24.18 6.69
C MET A 94 2.41 24.93 6.40
N GLU A 95 1.37 24.68 7.17
CA GLU A 95 0.08 25.37 7.05
C GLU A 95 0.21 26.88 7.30
N LEU A 96 0.92 27.28 8.35
CA LEU A 96 1.17 28.71 8.62
C LEU A 96 1.96 29.38 7.50
N ILE A 97 2.98 28.72 6.98
CA ILE A 97 3.82 29.28 5.90
C ILE A 97 3.07 29.37 4.57
N LEU A 98 2.37 28.30 4.20
CA LEU A 98 1.67 28.21 2.92
C LEU A 98 0.32 28.96 2.93
N GLY A 99 -0.30 29.07 4.08
CA GLY A 99 -1.64 29.62 4.29
C GLY A 99 -2.75 28.56 4.09
N GLU A 100 -3.86 28.77 4.79
CA GLU A 100 -5.01 27.86 4.81
C GLU A 100 -5.62 27.65 3.40
N ASP A 101 -5.59 28.65 2.54
CA ASP A 101 -6.09 28.55 1.17
C ASP A 101 -5.28 27.55 0.31
N ASN A 102 -4.02 27.30 0.67
CA ASN A 102 -3.12 26.39 -0.06
C ASN A 102 -2.92 25.04 0.62
N THR A 103 -3.53 24.86 1.78
CA THR A 103 -3.44 23.61 2.55
C THR A 103 -4.80 22.96 2.76
N MET A 104 -4.82 21.70 3.07
CA MET A 104 -6.04 20.96 3.39
C MET A 104 -5.70 19.79 4.29
N GLU A 105 -6.52 19.58 5.31
CA GLU A 105 -6.53 18.33 6.08
C GLU A 105 -7.77 17.51 5.68
N THR A 106 -7.60 16.22 5.47
CA THR A 106 -8.68 15.33 5.03
C THR A 106 -8.43 13.88 5.46
N GLN A 107 -9.47 13.07 5.32
CA GLN A 107 -9.38 11.62 5.44
C GLN A 107 -9.40 10.98 4.05
N VAL A 108 -8.75 9.81 3.90
CA VAL A 108 -8.67 9.10 2.61
C VAL A 108 -10.06 8.89 2.00
N ALA A 109 -11.03 8.41 2.77
CA ALA A 109 -12.37 8.13 2.28
C ALA A 109 -13.06 9.39 1.70
N LEU A 110 -12.92 10.53 2.38
CA LEU A 110 -13.48 11.80 1.92
C LEU A 110 -12.78 12.32 0.67
N MET A 111 -11.48 12.10 0.57
CA MET A 111 -10.70 12.52 -0.60
C MET A 111 -11.08 11.73 -1.85
N LEU A 112 -11.32 10.42 -1.70
CA LEU A 112 -11.71 9.54 -2.82
C LEU A 112 -13.17 9.74 -3.22
N ASP A 113 -14.08 9.94 -2.25
CA ASP A 113 -15.53 10.08 -2.50
C ASP A 113 -15.90 11.44 -3.11
N LYS A 114 -15.40 12.53 -2.53
CA LYS A 114 -15.77 13.89 -2.93
C LYS A 114 -14.93 14.47 -4.08
N GLY A 115 -14.07 13.63 -4.67
CA GLY A 115 -13.28 14.01 -5.84
C GLY A 115 -12.31 15.15 -5.53
N SER A 116 -11.70 15.69 -6.42
CA SER A 116 -10.66 16.63 -6.66
C SER A 116 -10.58 17.94 -5.83
N MET A 117 -11.21 18.09 -4.69
CA MET A 117 -11.08 19.34 -3.86
C MET A 117 -9.64 19.63 -3.45
N TYR A 118 -8.79 18.59 -3.37
CA TYR A 118 -7.37 18.70 -3.07
C TYR A 118 -6.54 19.28 -4.22
N THR A 119 -7.02 19.25 -5.45
CA THR A 119 -6.24 19.66 -6.63
C THR A 119 -5.90 21.15 -6.67
N ASP A 120 -6.66 21.96 -5.96
CA ASP A 120 -6.43 23.38 -5.81
C ASP A 120 -5.51 23.72 -4.61
N ARG A 121 -4.97 22.70 -3.94
CA ARG A 121 -4.08 22.84 -2.78
C ARG A 121 -2.62 22.61 -3.17
N GLN A 122 -1.72 23.15 -2.38
CA GLN A 122 -0.29 22.93 -2.53
C GLN A 122 0.21 21.81 -1.61
N LEU A 123 -0.41 21.69 -0.43
CA LEU A 123 -0.16 20.63 0.53
C LEU A 123 -1.46 20.05 1.09
N VAL A 124 -1.56 18.74 1.11
CA VAL A 124 -2.69 18.01 1.67
C VAL A 124 -2.21 17.02 2.72
N LEU A 125 -2.73 17.15 3.92
CA LEU A 125 -2.58 16.14 4.97
C LEU A 125 -3.70 15.13 4.87
N ILE A 126 -3.33 13.86 4.78
CA ILE A 126 -4.23 12.73 4.96
C ILE A 126 -4.01 12.21 6.38
N ASP A 127 -4.88 12.60 7.30
CA ASP A 127 -4.79 12.16 8.68
C ASP A 127 -5.59 10.88 8.93
N GLU A 128 -5.18 10.15 9.96
CA GLU A 128 -5.77 8.86 10.34
C GLU A 128 -5.93 7.88 9.17
N CYS A 129 -4.92 7.77 8.32
CA CYS A 129 -4.92 6.77 7.26
C CYS A 129 -5.03 5.39 7.91
N LYS A 130 -6.23 4.82 7.86
CA LYS A 130 -6.56 3.47 8.35
C LYS A 130 -7.37 2.78 7.29
N SER A 131 -6.95 1.59 6.94
CA SER A 131 -7.78 0.69 6.18
C SER A 131 -8.45 -0.29 7.16
N LYS A 132 -9.76 -0.26 7.23
CA LYS A 132 -10.55 -1.19 8.06
C LYS A 132 -10.74 -2.56 7.40
N GLY A 133 -10.37 -2.67 6.14
CA GLY A 133 -10.64 -3.81 5.31
C GLY A 133 -9.59 -4.90 5.30
N ASP A 134 -9.87 -5.91 4.50
CA ASP A 134 -8.95 -6.98 4.18
C ASP A 134 -7.81 -6.48 3.27
N TRP A 135 -6.90 -7.40 2.88
CA TRP A 135 -5.78 -7.07 2.00
C TRP A 135 -6.23 -6.48 0.65
N ALA A 136 -7.35 -6.93 0.09
CA ALA A 136 -7.86 -6.45 -1.19
C ALA A 136 -8.28 -4.97 -1.11
N GLU A 137 -8.99 -4.57 -0.05
CA GLU A 137 -9.37 -3.17 0.18
C GLU A 137 -8.15 -2.28 0.38
N LYS A 138 -7.14 -2.77 1.12
CA LYS A 138 -5.86 -2.05 1.30
C LYS A 138 -5.12 -1.86 -0.02
N ASN A 139 -5.13 -2.87 -0.87
CA ASN A 139 -4.50 -2.80 -2.19
C ASN A 139 -5.27 -1.85 -3.14
N HIS A 140 -6.60 -1.86 -3.10
CA HIS A 140 -7.41 -0.87 -3.83
C HIS A 140 -7.08 0.56 -3.38
N LEU A 141 -7.04 0.81 -2.09
CA LEU A 141 -6.66 2.10 -1.54
C LEU A 141 -5.26 2.53 -1.99
N ALA A 142 -4.29 1.62 -1.92
CA ALA A 142 -2.93 1.89 -2.39
C ALA A 142 -2.89 2.25 -3.88
N ASN A 143 -3.67 1.55 -4.72
CA ASN A 143 -3.76 1.84 -6.15
C ASN A 143 -4.41 3.20 -6.45
N ASP A 144 -5.46 3.58 -5.73
CA ASP A 144 -6.09 4.89 -5.86
C ASP A 144 -5.12 6.01 -5.45
N LEU A 145 -4.42 5.84 -4.34
CA LEU A 145 -3.39 6.78 -3.89
C LEU A 145 -2.23 6.90 -4.91
N LYS A 146 -1.82 5.82 -5.57
CA LYS A 146 -0.80 5.84 -6.62
C LYS A 146 -1.12 6.87 -7.70
N MET A 147 -2.36 6.85 -8.22
CA MET A 147 -2.78 7.77 -9.27
C MET A 147 -2.80 9.22 -8.79
N ILE A 148 -3.24 9.46 -7.55
CA ILE A 148 -3.33 10.79 -6.96
C ILE A 148 -1.95 11.36 -6.67
N ILE A 149 -1.05 10.54 -6.11
CA ILE A 149 0.32 10.93 -5.74
C ILE A 149 1.13 11.26 -7.00
N THR A 150 1.11 10.40 -8.01
CA THR A 150 2.00 10.56 -9.19
C THR A 150 1.39 11.34 -10.33
N GLY A 151 0.07 11.39 -10.42
CA GLY A 151 -0.65 12.01 -11.54
C GLY A 151 -0.51 13.52 -11.60
N LYS A 152 -0.03 14.05 -12.73
CA LYS A 152 -0.03 15.51 -13.00
C LYS A 152 -1.43 16.03 -13.31
N LYS A 153 -2.31 15.19 -13.81
CA LYS A 153 -3.72 15.49 -14.07
C LYS A 153 -4.57 14.39 -13.47
N VAL A 154 -5.70 14.76 -12.93
CA VAL A 154 -6.71 13.86 -12.39
C VAL A 154 -8.09 14.21 -12.93
N SER A 155 -8.92 13.20 -13.04
CA SER A 155 -10.33 13.41 -13.39
C SER A 155 -11.06 13.99 -12.19
N ALA A 156 -11.53 15.22 -12.30
CA ALA A 156 -12.24 15.91 -11.26
C ALA A 156 -13.73 15.98 -11.61
N ARG A 157 -14.59 15.63 -10.65
CA ARG A 157 -16.03 15.85 -10.73
C ARG A 157 -16.44 16.83 -9.66
N ARG A 158 -17.01 17.98 -10.07
CA ARG A 158 -17.76 18.85 -9.16
C ARG A 158 -19.23 18.41 -9.18
N MET A 159 -19.93 18.61 -8.06
CA MET A 159 -21.37 18.27 -8.02
C MET A 159 -22.11 18.85 -9.22
N ARG A 160 -22.86 18.02 -9.93
CA ARG A 160 -23.66 18.36 -11.12
C ARG A 160 -22.86 18.87 -12.33
N VAL A 161 -21.57 18.54 -12.43
CA VAL A 161 -20.73 18.90 -13.58
C VAL A 161 -20.04 17.64 -14.10
N ASP A 162 -19.83 17.56 -15.41
CA ASP A 162 -19.12 16.47 -16.06
C ASP A 162 -17.67 16.35 -15.58
N TYR A 163 -17.11 15.16 -15.68
CA TYR A 163 -15.71 14.92 -15.39
C TYR A 163 -14.81 15.78 -16.28
N LYS A 164 -13.92 16.52 -15.66
CA LYS A 164 -12.89 17.30 -16.36
C LYS A 164 -11.51 16.89 -15.87
N GLN A 165 -10.57 16.84 -16.80
CA GLN A 165 -9.15 16.70 -16.45
C GLN A 165 -8.65 18.02 -15.85
N VAL A 166 -8.24 17.99 -14.59
CA VAL A 166 -7.66 19.14 -13.88
C VAL A 166 -6.21 18.87 -13.53
N GLN A 167 -5.41 19.92 -13.47
CA GLN A 167 -4.04 19.83 -13.02
C GLN A 167 -4.01 19.52 -11.52
N ASN A 168 -3.17 18.58 -11.11
CA ASN A 168 -2.95 18.20 -9.74
C ASN A 168 -1.59 18.75 -9.26
N ASN A 169 -1.61 19.79 -8.44
CA ASN A 169 -0.42 20.41 -7.84
C ASN A 169 -0.24 20.02 -6.37
N ALA A 170 -1.14 19.20 -5.83
CA ALA A 170 -1.10 18.83 -4.42
C ALA A 170 0.08 17.91 -4.11
N ASN A 171 0.84 18.27 -3.08
CA ASN A 171 1.77 17.41 -2.39
C ASN A 171 1.06 16.77 -1.19
N PHE A 172 1.45 15.57 -0.80
CA PHE A 172 0.72 14.85 0.23
C PHE A 172 1.64 14.48 1.40
N MET A 173 1.10 14.65 2.60
CA MET A 173 1.64 14.13 3.84
C MET A 173 0.62 13.17 4.43
N ILE A 174 1.03 12.00 4.85
CA ILE A 174 0.12 10.97 5.36
C ILE A 174 0.52 10.64 6.80
N PHE A 175 -0.45 10.65 7.70
CA PHE A 175 -0.26 10.24 9.09
C PHE A 175 -1.03 8.95 9.37
N SER A 176 -0.37 8.02 10.04
CA SER A 176 -1.00 6.78 10.49
C SER A 176 -0.47 6.32 11.83
N ASN A 177 -1.33 5.63 12.59
CA ASN A 177 -0.98 4.84 13.76
C ASN A 177 -1.12 3.33 13.49
N ASP A 178 -1.37 2.95 12.24
CA ASP A 178 -1.47 1.56 11.80
C ASP A 178 -0.34 1.25 10.80
N LYS A 179 0.55 0.32 11.17
CA LYS A 179 1.64 -0.16 10.30
C LYS A 179 1.10 -0.74 8.98
N LYS A 180 -0.11 -1.27 9.01
CA LYS A 180 -0.78 -1.91 7.87
C LYS A 180 -1.82 -1.00 7.21
N ALA A 181 -1.73 0.31 7.41
CA ALA A 181 -2.69 1.28 6.84
C ALA A 181 -2.75 1.22 5.31
N ILE A 182 -1.62 1.04 4.66
CA ILE A 182 -1.47 0.96 3.21
C ILE A 182 -0.68 -0.31 2.89
N SER A 183 -1.10 -1.04 1.85
CA SER A 183 -0.29 -2.11 1.28
C SER A 183 0.77 -1.50 0.37
N LEU A 184 2.03 -1.70 0.70
CA LEU A 184 3.14 -1.29 -0.16
C LEU A 184 3.54 -2.48 -1.05
N ASP A 185 3.73 -2.23 -2.34
CA ASP A 185 4.34 -3.21 -3.25
C ASP A 185 5.86 -3.25 -3.03
N ASP A 186 6.48 -4.33 -3.44
CA ASP A 186 7.94 -4.43 -3.45
C ASP A 186 8.54 -3.26 -4.25
N GLU A 187 9.53 -2.58 -3.67
CA GLU A 187 10.20 -1.41 -4.25
C GLU A 187 9.27 -0.21 -4.57
N ASP A 188 8.25 0.02 -3.76
CA ASP A 188 7.36 1.17 -3.96
C ASP A 188 8.05 2.50 -3.65
N LYS A 189 8.53 3.17 -4.67
CA LYS A 189 9.30 4.43 -4.59
C LYS A 189 8.42 5.70 -4.50
N ARG A 190 7.19 5.57 -4.01
CA ARG A 190 6.25 6.70 -3.83
C ARG A 190 6.14 7.17 -2.39
N TYR A 191 6.68 6.42 -1.44
CA TYR A 191 6.54 6.71 -0.03
C TYR A 191 7.91 6.86 0.63
N LEU A 192 8.18 8.01 1.23
CA LEU A 192 9.22 8.16 2.24
C LEU A 192 8.59 7.82 3.59
N VAL A 193 8.83 6.61 4.07
CA VAL A 193 8.23 6.15 5.32
C VAL A 193 9.09 6.53 6.51
N ILE A 194 8.56 7.37 7.38
CA ILE A 194 9.21 7.77 8.63
C ILE A 194 8.50 7.07 9.79
N HIS A 195 9.25 6.24 10.50
CA HIS A 195 8.80 5.59 11.71
C HIS A 195 9.24 6.37 12.94
N HIS A 196 8.29 6.63 13.83
CA HIS A 196 8.53 7.28 15.11
C HIS A 196 8.01 6.41 16.25
N ASP A 197 8.88 5.97 17.12
CA ASP A 197 8.60 5.07 18.25
C ASP A 197 8.93 5.66 19.62
N SER A 198 9.49 6.88 19.66
CA SER A 198 9.91 7.52 20.90
C SER A 198 8.70 7.93 21.76
N PRO A 199 8.85 7.90 23.09
CA PRO A 199 7.81 8.38 23.99
C PRO A 199 7.45 9.84 23.72
N ARG A 200 6.17 10.18 23.92
CA ARG A 200 5.66 11.54 23.75
C ARG A 200 6.46 12.55 24.57
N LEU A 201 6.84 13.66 23.98
CA LEU A 201 7.43 14.79 24.69
C LEU A 201 6.43 15.38 25.72
N THR A 202 6.94 16.16 26.65
CA THR A 202 6.10 16.78 27.69
C THR A 202 5.10 17.76 27.07
N GLN A 203 3.93 17.91 27.67
CA GLN A 203 2.95 18.91 27.24
C GLN A 203 3.55 20.32 27.24
N LYS A 204 4.37 20.65 28.24
CA LYS A 204 5.09 21.93 28.33
C LYS A 204 5.94 22.22 27.10
N PHE A 205 6.55 21.17 26.50
CA PHE A 205 7.30 21.37 25.26
C PHE A 205 6.37 21.77 24.10
N TYR A 206 5.25 21.08 23.93
CA TYR A 206 4.31 21.38 22.85
C TYR A 206 3.68 22.76 23.03
N ASP A 207 3.27 23.12 24.24
CA ASP A 207 2.73 24.45 24.53
C ASP A 207 3.75 25.55 24.19
N SER A 208 4.99 25.35 24.66
CA SER A 208 6.09 26.30 24.37
C SER A 208 6.46 26.34 22.88
N PHE A 209 6.35 25.23 22.16
CA PHE A 209 6.58 25.16 20.73
C PHE A 209 5.51 25.92 19.95
N HIS A 210 4.23 25.67 20.25
CA HIS A 210 3.11 26.32 19.58
C HIS A 210 3.04 27.83 19.90
N ASP A 211 3.25 28.21 21.16
CA ASP A 211 3.33 29.62 21.54
C ASP A 211 4.45 30.37 20.78
N TRP A 212 5.60 29.73 20.59
CA TRP A 212 6.69 30.29 19.80
C TRP A 212 6.40 30.30 18.31
N LEU A 213 5.84 29.20 17.78
CA LEU A 213 5.57 29.02 16.36
C LEU A 213 4.52 30.02 15.87
N GLU A 214 3.43 30.17 16.62
CA GLU A 214 2.25 30.96 16.25
C GLU A 214 2.39 32.47 16.58
N GLY A 215 3.44 32.84 17.29
CA GLY A 215 3.75 34.25 17.61
C GLY A 215 3.18 34.75 18.93
N PRO A 216 3.52 35.99 19.30
CA PRO A 216 3.20 36.57 20.58
C PRO A 216 1.70 36.91 20.75
N ASP A 217 1.01 37.19 19.65
CA ASP A 217 -0.42 37.52 19.68
C ASP A 217 -1.27 36.23 19.72
N LYS A 218 -1.60 35.80 20.94
CA LYS A 218 -2.41 34.60 21.17
C LYS A 218 -3.83 34.67 20.61
N THR A 219 -4.29 35.85 20.17
CA THR A 219 -5.61 35.99 19.58
C THR A 219 -5.64 35.63 18.09
N LYS A 220 -4.53 35.83 17.41
CA LYS A 220 -4.40 35.57 15.96
C LYS A 220 -3.93 34.14 15.66
N LYS A 221 -2.90 33.65 16.34
CA LYS A 221 -2.26 32.36 16.11
C LYS A 221 -1.94 32.08 14.64
N ASP A 222 -1.51 33.13 13.92
CA ASP A 222 -1.29 33.11 12.48
C ASP A 222 0.20 33.01 12.10
N GLY A 223 1.08 32.90 13.09
CA GLY A 223 2.52 32.79 12.89
C GLY A 223 3.26 34.13 12.73
N THR A 224 2.52 35.24 12.70
CA THR A 224 3.12 36.60 12.59
C THR A 224 4.00 36.91 13.80
N ASP A 225 5.20 37.43 13.56
CA ASP A 225 6.25 37.65 14.57
C ASP A 225 6.68 36.39 15.33
N GLY A 226 6.24 35.21 14.86
CA GLY A 226 6.52 33.92 15.48
C GLY A 226 7.68 33.15 14.86
N GLY A 227 7.85 31.93 15.34
CA GLY A 227 8.84 31.00 14.81
C GLY A 227 8.55 30.55 13.38
N ALA A 228 7.29 30.61 12.93
CA ALA A 228 6.90 30.26 11.59
C ALA A 228 7.59 31.11 10.52
N GLU A 229 7.78 32.41 10.76
CA GLU A 229 8.52 33.29 9.86
C GLU A 229 10.01 32.97 9.79
N LEU A 230 10.61 32.52 10.89
CA LEU A 230 12.01 32.08 10.95
C LEU A 230 12.20 30.77 10.21
N ILE A 231 11.27 29.81 10.41
CA ILE A 231 11.29 28.53 9.68
C ILE A 231 11.10 28.76 8.18
N TYR A 232 10.26 29.74 7.82
CA TYR A 232 10.03 30.11 6.41
C TYR A 232 11.33 30.60 5.77
N ASP A 233 12.08 31.53 6.40
CA ASP A 233 13.39 32.00 5.91
C ASP A 233 14.39 30.85 5.78
N TYR A 234 14.49 30.00 6.81
CA TYR A 234 15.36 28.81 6.78
C TYR A 234 15.06 27.89 5.60
N LEU A 235 13.79 27.53 5.39
CA LEU A 235 13.39 26.64 4.31
C LEU A 235 13.55 27.30 2.93
N LEU A 236 13.38 28.62 2.81
CA LEU A 236 13.64 29.35 1.57
C LEU A 236 15.12 29.37 1.18
N ARG A 237 16.02 29.41 2.14
CA ARG A 237 17.48 29.48 1.89
C ARG A 237 18.16 28.13 1.89
N ARG A 238 17.43 27.08 2.27
CA ARG A 238 17.97 25.72 2.34
C ARG A 238 18.40 25.21 0.97
N SER A 239 19.65 24.69 0.86
CA SER A 239 20.08 23.91 -0.31
C SER A 239 19.32 22.58 -0.32
N ILE A 240 18.69 22.25 -1.44
CA ILE A 240 17.94 21.00 -1.62
C ILE A 240 18.84 20.02 -2.34
N GLU A 241 19.20 18.94 -1.65
CA GLU A 241 20.03 17.85 -2.22
C GLU A 241 19.16 16.80 -2.95
N LEU A 242 17.89 16.68 -2.61
CA LEU A 242 16.98 15.77 -3.27
C LEU A 242 16.65 16.21 -4.71
N PRO A 243 16.71 15.31 -5.68
CA PRO A 243 16.31 15.62 -7.04
C PRO A 243 14.81 15.92 -7.11
N LEU A 244 14.42 17.13 -7.53
CA LEU A 244 13.02 17.58 -7.59
C LEU A 244 12.09 16.67 -8.41
N HIS A 245 12.62 15.92 -9.37
CA HIS A 245 11.86 14.99 -10.21
C HIS A 245 12.17 13.51 -9.90
N GLY A 246 12.81 13.25 -8.77
CA GLY A 246 13.17 11.92 -8.32
C GLY A 246 12.00 11.12 -7.73
N THR A 247 12.35 9.96 -7.23
CA THR A 247 11.48 9.07 -6.44
C THR A 247 11.75 9.27 -4.95
N ALA A 248 10.88 8.75 -4.09
CA ALA A 248 11.11 8.74 -2.66
C ALA A 248 12.42 7.98 -2.34
N PRO A 249 13.25 8.51 -1.45
CA PRO A 249 14.34 7.75 -0.88
C PRO A 249 13.81 6.59 -0.03
N GLU A 250 14.50 5.48 -0.04
CA GLU A 250 14.11 4.28 0.68
C GLU A 250 14.55 4.33 2.15
N THR A 251 13.68 3.87 3.07
CA THR A 251 13.98 3.73 4.49
C THR A 251 13.90 2.27 4.94
N GLU A 252 14.59 1.93 6.04
CA GLU A 252 14.54 0.58 6.60
C GLU A 252 13.12 0.16 6.99
N PHE A 253 12.37 1.07 7.60
CA PHE A 253 11.00 0.78 8.00
C PHE A 253 10.05 0.61 6.80
N GLN A 254 10.31 1.26 5.68
CA GLN A 254 9.57 1.01 4.43
C GLN A 254 9.72 -0.44 3.99
N LYS A 255 10.94 -1.00 4.01
CA LYS A 255 11.20 -2.42 3.70
C LYS A 255 10.44 -3.37 4.64
N GLU A 256 10.38 -3.05 5.91
CA GLU A 256 9.58 -3.83 6.86
C GLU A 256 8.07 -3.76 6.55
N MET A 257 7.56 -2.60 6.12
CA MET A 257 6.17 -2.47 5.70
C MET A 257 5.89 -3.26 4.42
N GLU A 258 6.78 -3.20 3.43
CA GLU A 258 6.69 -3.99 2.20
C GLU A 258 6.60 -5.48 2.51
N GLN A 259 7.51 -6.00 3.34
CA GLN A 259 7.50 -7.39 3.81
C GLN A 259 6.19 -7.74 4.53
N SER A 260 5.69 -6.85 5.40
CA SER A 260 4.44 -7.08 6.14
C SER A 260 3.16 -6.92 5.28
N SER A 261 3.29 -6.40 4.09
CA SER A 261 2.22 -6.18 3.11
C SER A 261 2.13 -7.30 2.08
N THR A 262 2.95 -8.35 2.22
CA THR A 262 2.99 -9.47 1.28
C THR A 262 1.60 -10.08 1.12
N ASN A 263 1.24 -10.32 -0.12
CA ASN A 263 0.01 -10.99 -0.48
C ASN A 263 0.01 -12.43 0.13
N PRO A 264 -0.98 -12.78 0.96
CA PRO A 264 -0.99 -14.09 1.63
C PRO A 264 -1.02 -15.28 0.66
N VAL A 265 -1.52 -15.09 -0.57
CA VAL A 265 -1.43 -16.12 -1.62
C VAL A 265 -0.01 -16.25 -2.14
N VAL A 266 0.72 -15.14 -2.29
CA VAL A 266 2.14 -15.16 -2.70
C VAL A 266 2.99 -15.85 -1.64
N GLU A 267 2.76 -15.58 -0.35
CA GLU A 267 3.44 -16.26 0.76
C GLU A 267 3.20 -17.77 0.70
N GLN A 268 1.95 -18.18 0.57
CA GLN A 268 1.58 -19.61 0.46
C GLN A 268 2.19 -20.27 -0.77
N LEU A 269 2.16 -19.60 -1.91
CA LEU A 269 2.79 -20.12 -3.14
C LEU A 269 4.32 -20.27 -2.98
N LYS A 270 4.99 -19.31 -2.33
CA LYS A 270 6.44 -19.40 -2.03
C LYS A 270 6.76 -20.54 -1.07
N GLU A 271 5.95 -20.73 -0.03
CA GLU A 271 6.08 -21.84 0.90
C GLU A 271 6.01 -23.17 0.15
N TRP A 272 4.97 -23.37 -0.66
CA TRP A 272 4.82 -24.58 -1.48
C TRP A 272 5.91 -24.80 -2.53
N MET A 273 6.58 -23.74 -2.98
CA MET A 273 7.75 -23.87 -3.88
C MET A 273 8.94 -24.57 -3.20
N GLY A 274 8.99 -24.53 -1.86
CA GLY A 274 10.00 -25.21 -1.05
C GLY A 274 9.59 -26.60 -0.52
N GLU A 275 8.31 -26.98 -0.69
CA GLU A 275 7.79 -28.27 -0.19
C GLU A 275 8.04 -29.41 -1.18
N GLU A 276 8.44 -30.59 -0.66
CA GLU A 276 8.65 -31.80 -1.48
C GLU A 276 7.33 -32.37 -2.02
N ASN A 277 6.25 -32.30 -1.26
CA ASN A 277 4.94 -32.89 -1.57
C ASN A 277 3.84 -31.87 -1.90
N GLY A 278 4.21 -30.61 -2.16
CA GLY A 278 3.26 -29.54 -2.50
C GLY A 278 2.83 -29.52 -3.97
N PRO A 279 1.98 -28.57 -4.36
CA PRO A 279 1.51 -28.43 -5.74
C PRO A 279 2.63 -28.10 -6.73
N PHE A 280 3.82 -27.76 -6.24
CA PHE A 280 5.03 -27.47 -7.01
C PHE A 280 6.13 -28.53 -6.79
N SER A 281 5.78 -29.74 -6.35
CA SER A 281 6.76 -30.81 -6.19
C SER A 281 7.49 -31.10 -7.51
N LEU A 282 8.74 -31.56 -7.42
CA LEU A 282 9.55 -31.88 -8.60
C LEU A 282 8.95 -33.01 -9.44
N GLU A 283 8.29 -33.97 -8.80
CA GLU A 283 7.64 -35.09 -9.45
C GLU A 283 6.51 -34.67 -10.40
N LEU A 284 5.84 -33.56 -10.10
CA LEU A 284 4.77 -33.02 -10.92
C LEU A 284 5.29 -32.15 -12.09
N GLY A 285 6.59 -31.88 -12.15
CA GLY A 285 7.21 -31.03 -13.16
C GLY A 285 6.99 -29.53 -12.92
N ASP A 286 7.27 -28.68 -13.90
CA ASP A 286 7.34 -27.24 -13.76
C ASP A 286 6.13 -26.48 -14.34
N ILE A 287 5.16 -27.18 -14.92
CA ILE A 287 3.98 -26.58 -15.56
C ILE A 287 2.74 -26.85 -14.72
N ARG A 288 1.96 -25.81 -14.46
CA ARG A 288 0.72 -25.86 -13.65
C ARG A 288 -0.45 -25.22 -14.35
N GLY A 289 -1.64 -25.79 -14.11
CA GLY A 289 -2.90 -25.18 -14.48
C GLY A 289 -3.41 -24.22 -13.39
N THR A 290 -3.85 -23.04 -13.77
CA THR A 290 -4.35 -22.05 -12.79
C THR A 290 -5.64 -22.51 -12.12
N THR A 291 -6.51 -23.22 -12.83
CA THR A 291 -7.75 -23.78 -12.27
C THR A 291 -7.46 -24.82 -11.20
N GLU A 292 -6.49 -25.69 -11.44
CA GLU A 292 -6.06 -26.71 -10.49
C GLU A 292 -5.42 -26.11 -9.24
N LEU A 293 -4.57 -25.11 -9.43
CA LEU A 293 -3.98 -24.39 -8.29
C LEU A 293 -5.06 -23.69 -7.46
N SER A 294 -6.06 -23.09 -8.10
CA SER A 294 -7.20 -22.51 -7.39
C SER A 294 -7.98 -23.55 -6.58
N GLN A 295 -8.25 -24.72 -7.16
CA GLN A 295 -8.90 -25.84 -6.47
C GLN A 295 -8.04 -26.39 -5.33
N TYR A 296 -6.73 -26.51 -5.55
CA TYR A 296 -5.79 -26.93 -4.51
C TYR A 296 -5.76 -25.95 -3.32
N ILE A 297 -5.79 -24.64 -3.60
CA ILE A 297 -5.92 -23.60 -2.57
C ILE A 297 -7.22 -23.76 -1.79
N GLN A 298 -8.34 -23.98 -2.48
CA GLN A 298 -9.65 -24.17 -1.83
C GLN A 298 -9.67 -25.38 -0.89
N LYS A 299 -8.96 -26.44 -1.24
CA LYS A 299 -8.91 -27.66 -0.44
C LYS A 299 -7.94 -27.58 0.74
N ASN A 300 -6.77 -27.00 0.53
CA ASN A 300 -5.64 -27.10 1.48
C ASN A 300 -5.39 -25.83 2.29
N CYS A 301 -6.08 -24.73 2.00
CA CYS A 301 -5.94 -23.47 2.72
C CYS A 301 -7.24 -23.10 3.41
N SER A 302 -7.19 -22.00 4.17
CA SER A 302 -8.35 -21.44 4.88
C SER A 302 -8.35 -19.91 4.81
N GLY A 303 -9.47 -19.29 5.19
CA GLY A 303 -9.59 -17.87 5.39
C GLY A 303 -9.29 -17.03 4.14
N LYS A 304 -8.36 -16.10 4.28
CA LYS A 304 -8.03 -15.11 3.22
C LYS A 304 -7.35 -15.73 2.00
N VAL A 305 -6.52 -16.74 2.20
CA VAL A 305 -5.81 -17.42 1.10
C VAL A 305 -6.81 -18.06 0.14
N VAL A 306 -7.83 -18.72 0.67
CA VAL A 306 -8.90 -19.32 -0.15
C VAL A 306 -9.69 -18.25 -0.88
N LYS A 307 -10.15 -17.20 -0.17
CA LYS A 307 -10.95 -16.12 -0.78
C LYS A 307 -10.22 -15.46 -1.95
N LEU A 308 -8.93 -15.14 -1.78
CA LEU A 308 -8.14 -14.45 -2.79
C LEU A 308 -7.61 -15.40 -3.88
N GLY A 309 -7.14 -16.59 -3.52
CA GLY A 309 -6.60 -17.57 -4.46
C GLY A 309 -7.65 -18.24 -5.34
N SER A 310 -8.94 -18.10 -4.99
CA SER A 310 -10.05 -18.52 -5.83
C SER A 310 -10.41 -17.53 -6.93
N ASP A 311 -9.96 -16.28 -6.83
CA ASP A 311 -10.11 -15.29 -7.89
C ASP A 311 -9.04 -15.53 -8.97
N PRO A 312 -9.43 -15.83 -10.23
CA PRO A 312 -8.48 -16.16 -11.30
C PRO A 312 -7.50 -15.03 -11.61
N LYS A 313 -7.96 -13.77 -11.54
CA LYS A 313 -7.13 -12.60 -11.81
C LYS A 313 -6.10 -12.43 -10.70
N PHE A 314 -6.52 -12.54 -9.46
CA PHE A 314 -5.67 -12.40 -8.30
C PHE A 314 -4.63 -13.53 -8.20
N LEU A 315 -5.05 -14.78 -8.47
CA LEU A 315 -4.12 -15.91 -8.52
C LEU A 315 -3.08 -15.73 -9.63
N LYS A 316 -3.49 -15.24 -10.81
CA LYS A 316 -2.57 -14.93 -11.90
C LYS A 316 -1.53 -13.87 -11.49
N GLU A 317 -1.94 -12.77 -10.88
CA GLU A 317 -1.04 -11.74 -10.37
C GLU A 317 -0.08 -12.28 -9.31
N SER A 318 -0.58 -13.17 -8.43
CA SER A 318 0.23 -13.82 -7.39
C SER A 318 1.28 -14.77 -7.98
N LEU A 319 0.91 -15.52 -9.01
CA LEU A 319 1.84 -16.41 -9.74
C LEU A 319 2.93 -15.61 -10.48
N LEU A 320 2.59 -14.49 -11.09
CA LEU A 320 3.58 -13.58 -11.70
C LEU A 320 4.58 -13.07 -10.65
N LYS A 321 4.13 -12.75 -9.45
CA LYS A 321 5.01 -12.29 -8.35
C LYS A 321 5.99 -13.34 -7.84
N ILE A 322 5.69 -14.63 -8.00
CA ILE A 322 6.64 -15.71 -7.72
C ILE A 322 7.51 -16.07 -8.93
N GLY A 323 7.40 -15.32 -10.02
CA GLY A 323 8.20 -15.49 -11.22
C GLY A 323 7.61 -16.45 -12.25
N ALA A 324 6.35 -16.88 -12.12
CA ALA A 324 5.74 -17.76 -13.11
C ALA A 324 5.55 -17.08 -14.47
N LYS A 325 5.80 -17.80 -15.56
CA LYS A 325 5.60 -17.36 -16.94
C LYS A 325 4.35 -18.01 -17.53
N PHE A 326 3.39 -17.20 -17.96
CA PHE A 326 2.13 -17.73 -18.51
C PHE A 326 2.31 -18.15 -19.98
N ILE A 327 1.79 -19.36 -20.28
CA ILE A 327 1.70 -19.91 -21.65
C ILE A 327 0.36 -19.50 -22.29
N GLY A 328 -0.70 -19.33 -21.48
CA GLY A 328 -2.05 -19.04 -21.93
C GLY A 328 -2.99 -20.26 -21.90
N GLN A 329 -4.11 -20.17 -22.63
CA GLN A 329 -5.04 -21.28 -22.77
C GLN A 329 -4.66 -22.20 -23.90
N VAL A 330 -4.36 -23.45 -23.60
CA VAL A 330 -3.95 -24.46 -24.59
C VAL A 330 -4.88 -25.67 -24.49
N ARG A 331 -5.34 -26.19 -25.65
CA ARG A 331 -6.22 -27.36 -25.69
C ARG A 331 -5.40 -28.64 -25.59
N HIS A 332 -5.62 -29.43 -24.55
CA HIS A 332 -5.02 -30.74 -24.41
C HIS A 332 -5.68 -31.74 -25.40
N LYS A 333 -4.88 -32.45 -26.21
CA LYS A 333 -5.36 -33.30 -27.29
C LYS A 333 -6.22 -34.46 -26.80
N ILE A 334 -5.78 -35.14 -25.75
CA ILE A 334 -6.44 -36.35 -25.20
C ILE A 334 -7.57 -35.99 -24.25
N ARG A 335 -7.29 -35.08 -23.28
CA ARG A 335 -8.27 -34.72 -22.22
C ARG A 335 -9.36 -33.78 -22.69
N LYS A 336 -9.20 -33.15 -23.88
CA LYS A 336 -10.11 -32.15 -24.46
C LYS A 336 -10.35 -30.91 -23.60
N GLU A 337 -9.60 -30.74 -22.52
CA GLU A 337 -9.62 -29.58 -21.62
C GLU A 337 -8.86 -28.40 -22.23
N LYS A 338 -9.19 -27.20 -21.75
CA LYS A 338 -8.48 -25.95 -22.11
C LYS A 338 -7.92 -25.27 -20.85
N PRO A 339 -6.89 -25.82 -20.21
CA PRO A 339 -6.30 -25.20 -19.04
C PRO A 339 -5.59 -23.89 -19.42
N THR A 340 -5.58 -22.93 -18.50
CA THR A 340 -4.65 -21.81 -18.52
C THR A 340 -3.39 -22.24 -17.80
N LEU A 341 -2.28 -22.37 -18.53
CA LEU A 341 -1.02 -22.91 -18.02
C LEU A 341 -0.01 -21.83 -17.70
N CYS A 342 0.82 -22.10 -16.71
CA CYS A 342 2.01 -21.30 -16.39
C CYS A 342 3.22 -22.21 -16.08
N ILE A 343 4.39 -21.75 -16.44
CA ILE A 343 5.68 -22.36 -16.10
C ILE A 343 6.14 -21.70 -14.81
N VAL A 344 6.37 -22.49 -13.76
CA VAL A 344 6.73 -21.99 -12.43
C VAL A 344 8.24 -22.04 -12.14
N ARG A 345 8.99 -22.87 -12.88
CA ARG A 345 10.45 -23.05 -12.76
C ARG A 345 11.08 -23.36 -14.12
N ASN A 346 12.41 -23.28 -14.21
CA ASN A 346 13.22 -23.74 -15.37
C ASN A 346 12.77 -23.16 -16.72
N HIS A 347 12.33 -21.90 -16.75
CA HIS A 347 11.73 -21.25 -17.94
C HIS A 347 12.55 -21.42 -19.22
N LYS A 348 13.89 -21.41 -19.13
CA LYS A 348 14.78 -21.52 -20.27
C LYS A 348 14.68 -22.86 -20.98
N GLU A 349 14.39 -23.93 -20.26
CA GLU A 349 14.24 -25.28 -20.81
C GLU A 349 13.03 -25.40 -21.73
N TYR A 350 12.02 -24.55 -21.50
CA TYR A 350 10.75 -24.58 -22.20
C TYR A 350 10.61 -23.53 -23.29
N GLU A 351 11.57 -22.61 -23.46
CA GLU A 351 11.46 -21.50 -24.44
C GLU A 351 11.37 -21.95 -25.89
N ALA A 352 11.97 -23.07 -26.24
CA ALA A 352 11.97 -23.60 -27.61
C ALA A 352 10.79 -24.53 -27.91
N ILE A 353 9.97 -24.88 -26.90
CA ILE A 353 8.90 -25.86 -27.03
C ILE A 353 7.57 -25.14 -27.32
N LYS A 354 6.81 -25.64 -28.30
CA LYS A 354 5.49 -25.08 -28.63
C LYS A 354 4.51 -25.29 -27.49
N ASP A 355 3.64 -24.32 -27.24
CA ASP A 355 2.64 -24.33 -26.16
C ASP A 355 1.79 -25.59 -26.13
N ILE A 356 1.41 -26.11 -27.32
CA ILE A 356 0.62 -27.34 -27.43
C ILE A 356 1.39 -28.58 -26.97
N ASP A 357 2.68 -28.62 -27.22
CA ASP A 357 3.53 -29.74 -26.83
C ASP A 357 3.83 -29.64 -25.32
N LEU A 358 4.04 -28.43 -24.80
CA LEU A 358 4.10 -28.20 -23.35
C LEU A 358 2.86 -28.73 -22.63
N CYS A 359 1.68 -28.43 -23.16
CA CYS A 359 0.43 -28.89 -22.59
C CYS A 359 0.27 -30.43 -22.63
N ASN A 360 0.69 -31.07 -23.72
CA ASN A 360 0.45 -32.51 -23.93
C ASN A 360 1.51 -33.40 -23.28
N THR A 361 2.76 -32.94 -23.15
CA THR A 361 3.89 -33.78 -22.72
C THR A 361 4.48 -33.40 -21.37
N HIS A 362 4.36 -32.14 -20.97
CA HIS A 362 5.02 -31.61 -19.76
C HIS A 362 4.05 -31.19 -18.66
N TRP A 363 2.75 -31.08 -18.96
CA TRP A 363 1.76 -30.74 -17.95
C TRP A 363 1.18 -32.00 -17.30
N THR A 364 1.38 -32.13 -16.01
CA THR A 364 0.74 -33.15 -15.16
C THR A 364 -0.27 -32.47 -14.25
N PRO A 365 -1.59 -32.76 -14.42
CA PRO A 365 -2.62 -32.18 -13.54
C PRO A 365 -2.45 -32.57 -12.08
N LEU A 366 -2.78 -31.67 -11.18
CA LEU A 366 -2.87 -31.98 -9.75
C LEU A 366 -4.03 -32.95 -9.52
N MET A 367 -3.75 -34.09 -8.91
CA MET A 367 -4.78 -35.05 -8.47
C MET A 367 -5.41 -34.52 -7.18
N ILE A 368 -6.55 -33.86 -7.31
CA ILE A 368 -7.31 -33.35 -6.17
C ILE A 368 -8.35 -34.39 -5.82
N GLU A 369 -8.00 -35.33 -4.90
CA GLU A 369 -8.99 -36.28 -4.38
C GLU A 369 -10.15 -35.55 -3.73
N LYS A 370 -11.37 -35.85 -4.13
CA LYS A 370 -12.57 -35.34 -3.47
C LYS A 370 -12.62 -35.97 -2.08
N GLN A 371 -12.78 -35.16 -1.04
CA GLN A 371 -12.89 -35.64 0.36
C GLN A 371 -13.96 -36.71 0.56
N THR A 372 -14.99 -36.73 -0.27
CA THR A 372 -16.03 -37.77 -0.29
C THR A 372 -15.51 -39.14 -0.65
N ASP A 373 -14.53 -39.23 -1.56
CA ASP A 373 -14.02 -40.53 -2.02
C ASP A 373 -13.02 -41.13 -1.02
N THR A 374 -12.25 -40.29 -0.32
CA THR A 374 -11.31 -40.71 0.73
C THR A 374 -12.06 -41.28 1.95
N VAL A 375 -13.13 -40.60 2.38
CA VAL A 375 -13.96 -41.07 3.49
C VAL A 375 -14.71 -42.35 3.11
N ALA A 376 -15.23 -42.45 1.88
CA ALA A 376 -15.87 -43.65 1.36
C ALA A 376 -14.87 -44.83 1.27
N ARG A 377 -13.64 -44.61 0.78
CA ARG A 377 -12.57 -45.61 0.73
C ARG A 377 -12.15 -46.09 2.12
N ILE A 378 -11.96 -45.18 3.07
CA ILE A 378 -11.61 -45.52 4.46
C ILE A 378 -12.75 -46.28 5.13
N LEU A 379 -14.01 -45.92 4.86
CA LEU A 379 -15.17 -46.63 5.37
C LEU A 379 -15.32 -48.01 4.72
N ASP A 380 -15.05 -48.14 3.41
CA ASP A 380 -15.05 -49.43 2.71
C ASP A 380 -13.89 -50.33 3.16
N GLU A 381 -12.69 -49.81 3.31
CA GLU A 381 -11.52 -50.52 3.85
C GLU A 381 -11.76 -50.97 5.30
N HIS A 382 -12.39 -50.12 6.13
CA HIS A 382 -12.74 -50.45 7.52
C HIS A 382 -13.89 -51.47 7.60
N ASN A 383 -14.88 -51.36 6.72
CA ASN A 383 -15.98 -52.33 6.63
C ASN A 383 -15.49 -53.70 6.14
N VAL A 384 -14.55 -53.72 5.19
CA VAL A 384 -13.94 -54.97 4.72
C VAL A 384 -13.08 -55.61 5.83
N GLU A 385 -12.33 -54.84 6.62
CA GLU A 385 -11.56 -55.35 7.76
C GLU A 385 -12.46 -55.88 8.89
N VAL A 386 -13.58 -55.19 9.16
CA VAL A 386 -14.56 -55.63 10.16
C VAL A 386 -15.30 -56.91 9.72
N ILE A 387 -15.66 -57.01 8.45
CA ILE A 387 -16.31 -58.19 7.89
C ILE A 387 -15.33 -59.37 7.83
N THR A 388 -14.05 -59.19 7.49
CA THR A 388 -13.03 -60.24 7.49
C THR A 388 -12.67 -60.72 8.90
N LYS A 389 -12.65 -59.83 9.89
CA LYS A 389 -12.44 -60.19 11.31
C LYS A 389 -13.66 -60.88 11.94
N ALA A 390 -14.87 -60.47 11.53
CA ALA A 390 -16.11 -61.13 11.97
C ALA A 390 -16.30 -62.57 11.42
N ASN A 391 -15.81 -62.83 10.20
CA ASN A 391 -15.92 -64.16 9.57
C ASN A 391 -14.86 -65.16 10.06
N ASN A 392 -13.84 -64.75 10.82
CA ASN A 392 -12.79 -65.65 11.28
C ASN A 392 -12.85 -66.02 12.76
N SER A 393 -13.93 -65.74 13.48
CA SER A 393 -14.13 -66.15 14.86
C SER A 393 -15.43 -66.97 15.02
N PRO A 394 -15.35 -68.27 15.42
CA PRO A 394 -16.52 -69.10 15.58
C PRO A 394 -17.49 -68.69 16.69
N GLU A 395 -17.03 -67.80 17.62
CA GLU A 395 -17.81 -67.41 18.80
C GLU A 395 -18.74 -66.19 18.55
N ASN A 396 -18.59 -65.50 17.43
CA ASN A 396 -19.40 -64.29 17.15
C ASN A 396 -20.67 -64.59 16.31
N HIS A 397 -20.84 -65.79 15.83
CA HIS A 397 -22.01 -66.16 14.99
C HIS A 397 -23.28 -66.27 15.83
N GLU A 398 -23.20 -66.79 17.07
CA GLU A 398 -24.34 -66.88 17.98
C GLU A 398 -24.80 -65.55 18.56
N ALA A 399 -23.86 -64.66 18.87
CA ALA A 399 -24.17 -63.30 19.43
C ALA A 399 -24.84 -62.37 18.40
N MET A 400 -24.59 -62.59 17.11
CA MET A 400 -25.20 -61.79 16.04
C MET A 400 -26.63 -62.26 15.69
N LEU A 401 -26.91 -63.50 15.87
CA LEU A 401 -28.28 -64.12 15.67
C LEU A 401 -29.24 -63.72 16.81
N GLU A 402 -28.77 -63.50 18.04
CA GLU A 402 -29.59 -63.00 19.13
C GLU A 402 -29.94 -61.51 19.03
N LYS A 403 -29.05 -60.68 18.47
CA LYS A 403 -29.32 -59.23 18.25
C LYS A 403 -30.24 -58.96 17.06
N MET A 404 -30.48 -59.93 16.18
CA MET A 404 -31.45 -59.79 15.08
C MET A 404 -32.85 -60.30 15.45
N LYS A 405 -33.03 -60.86 16.68
CA LYS A 405 -34.33 -61.37 17.17
C LYS A 405 -34.95 -60.46 18.26
N SER A 406 -34.29 -59.39 18.66
CA SER A 406 -34.83 -58.35 19.55
C SER A 406 -35.02 -57.05 18.72
#